data_273c27fc8b2d0e6e5968ca0a9024497a
#
_entry.id   273c27fc8b2d0e6e5968ca0a9024497a
#
_cell.length_a   1.000
_cell.length_b   1.000
_cell.length_c   1.000
_cell.angle_alpha   90.00
_cell.angle_beta   90.00
_cell.angle_gamma   90.00
#
_symmetry.space_group_name_H-M   'P 1'
#
loop_
_entity.id
_entity.type
_entity.pdbx_description
1 polymer ?
#
loop_
_entity_poly.entity_id
_entity_poly.type
_entity_poly.pdbx_seq_one_letter_code
_entity_poly.pdbx_strand_id
1 'polypeptide(L)'
;MADAVTSQTIVDTDKRAVIKLTNISDGTGESSVNKVDVSGLNTNAQGETCTRVTIDQVWYDVGGLRAALEFDATSNVVALVLGGSAAAGNVQGHWDYRSFGGIKNNAGSGITGDIDLTTHGHTAHDHYTIVLELRKSY
;
A
#
# COMPACT_ATOMS: atom_id res chain seq x y z
N MET A 1 -13.59 16.82 -9.12
CA MET A 1 -13.68 15.37 -9.39
C MET A 1 -12.50 14.69 -8.72
N ALA A 2 -12.68 13.48 -8.26
CA ALA A 2 -11.61 12.73 -7.58
C ALA A 2 -11.06 11.63 -8.49
N ASP A 3 -9.86 11.13 -8.17
CA ASP A 3 -9.29 9.98 -8.85
C ASP A 3 -10.26 8.79 -8.77
N ALA A 4 -10.26 7.94 -9.80
CA ALA A 4 -11.02 6.69 -9.80
C ALA A 4 -10.19 5.62 -9.10
N VAL A 5 -10.50 5.36 -7.83
CA VAL A 5 -9.72 4.43 -7.00
C VAL A 5 -10.56 3.21 -6.63
N THR A 6 -9.92 2.05 -6.59
CA THR A 6 -10.54 0.83 -6.07
C THR A 6 -9.55 0.08 -5.19
N SER A 7 -10.11 -0.72 -4.29
CA SER A 7 -9.36 -1.60 -3.41
C SER A 7 -10.08 -2.94 -3.36
N GLN A 8 -9.34 -4.04 -3.52
CA GLN A 8 -9.91 -5.38 -3.49
C GLN A 8 -9.06 -6.28 -2.60
N THR A 9 -9.69 -6.85 -1.59
CA THR A 9 -9.05 -7.87 -0.76
C THR A 9 -9.17 -9.21 -1.47
N ILE A 10 -8.04 -9.74 -1.93
CA ILE A 10 -8.00 -11.00 -2.69
C ILE A 10 -7.90 -12.19 -1.74
N VAL A 11 -7.04 -12.08 -0.73
CA VAL A 11 -6.82 -13.12 0.29
C VAL A 11 -6.82 -12.46 1.65
N ASP A 12 -7.51 -13.05 2.60
CA ASP A 12 -7.53 -12.56 3.98
C ASP A 12 -7.66 -13.77 4.92
N THR A 13 -6.53 -14.33 5.31
CA THR A 13 -6.44 -15.46 6.25
C THR A 13 -6.02 -14.95 7.61
N ASP A 14 -5.85 -15.86 8.57
CA ASP A 14 -5.38 -15.51 9.91
C ASP A 14 -3.93 -15.00 9.95
N LYS A 15 -3.15 -15.27 8.90
CA LYS A 15 -1.72 -14.91 8.86
C LYS A 15 -1.36 -13.95 7.73
N ARG A 16 -2.16 -13.92 6.66
CA ARG A 16 -1.79 -13.26 5.42
C ARG A 16 -2.97 -12.52 4.80
N ALA A 17 -2.69 -11.38 4.21
CA ALA A 17 -3.63 -10.66 3.37
C ALA A 17 -2.97 -10.31 2.04
N VAL A 18 -3.73 -10.40 0.96
CA VAL A 18 -3.30 -9.92 -0.36
C VAL A 18 -4.34 -8.91 -0.83
N ILE A 19 -3.90 -7.69 -1.10
CA ILE A 19 -4.78 -6.57 -1.41
C ILE A 19 -4.33 -5.94 -2.73
N LYS A 20 -5.26 -5.74 -3.65
CA LYS A 20 -5.03 -5.06 -4.91
C LYS A 20 -5.58 -3.64 -4.83
N LEU A 21 -4.75 -2.66 -5.22
CA LEU A 21 -5.09 -1.25 -5.26
C LEU A 21 -4.97 -0.74 -6.68
N THR A 22 -5.97 0.01 -7.14
CA THR A 22 -5.93 0.64 -8.47
C THR A 22 -6.32 2.10 -8.38
N ASN A 23 -5.78 2.89 -9.31
CA ASN A 23 -6.09 4.32 -9.43
C ASN A 23 -5.95 4.74 -10.89
N ILE A 24 -6.93 5.49 -11.37
CA ILE A 24 -6.81 6.27 -12.60
C ILE A 24 -6.96 7.73 -12.18
N SER A 25 -5.89 8.49 -12.33
CA SER A 25 -5.84 9.89 -11.88
C SER A 25 -6.66 10.80 -12.77
N ASP A 26 -7.39 11.71 -12.16
CA ASP A 26 -8.04 12.83 -12.87
C ASP A 26 -7.24 14.13 -12.73
N GLY A 27 -6.03 14.04 -12.16
CA GLY A 27 -5.17 15.19 -11.89
C GLY A 27 -5.21 15.64 -10.42
N THR A 28 -6.14 15.11 -9.62
CA THR A 28 -6.29 15.49 -8.21
C THR A 28 -5.24 14.82 -7.32
N GLY A 29 -5.02 13.53 -7.53
CA GLY A 29 -4.08 12.74 -6.73
C GLY A 29 -4.61 12.32 -5.39
N GLU A 30 -3.75 11.65 -4.63
CA GLU A 30 -4.05 11.16 -3.29
C GLU A 30 -2.99 11.68 -2.31
N SER A 31 -3.40 11.97 -1.09
CA SER A 31 -2.51 12.45 -0.02
C SER A 31 -2.84 11.68 1.26
N SER A 32 -1.95 10.79 1.67
CA SER A 32 -2.07 9.95 2.86
C SER A 32 -3.45 9.29 2.97
N VAL A 33 -3.92 8.72 1.86
CA VAL A 33 -5.21 8.03 1.82
C VAL A 33 -5.04 6.63 2.38
N ASN A 34 -5.87 6.25 3.35
CA ASN A 34 -5.81 4.92 3.95
C ASN A 34 -6.15 3.86 2.91
N LYS A 35 -5.25 2.90 2.70
CA LYS A 35 -5.42 1.80 1.75
C LYS A 35 -5.54 0.45 2.43
N VAL A 36 -4.87 0.27 3.56
CA VAL A 36 -4.94 -0.96 4.34
C VAL A 36 -5.33 -0.59 5.75
N ASP A 37 -6.57 -0.92 6.12
CA ASP A 37 -7.09 -0.77 7.47
C ASP A 37 -6.95 -2.12 8.16
N VAL A 38 -5.96 -2.26 9.04
CA VAL A 38 -5.67 -3.55 9.69
C VAL A 38 -6.82 -3.99 10.57
N SER A 39 -7.61 -3.07 11.12
CA SER A 39 -8.76 -3.42 11.95
C SER A 39 -9.90 -4.05 11.15
N GLY A 40 -9.92 -3.84 9.84
CA GLY A 40 -10.90 -4.43 8.93
C GLY A 40 -10.50 -5.80 8.40
N LEU A 41 -9.29 -6.27 8.68
CA LEU A 41 -8.84 -7.59 8.27
C LEU A 41 -9.40 -8.67 9.21
N ASN A 42 -9.50 -9.91 8.70
CA ASN A 42 -10.01 -11.02 9.50
C ASN A 42 -9.16 -11.23 10.75
N THR A 43 -9.82 -11.61 11.84
CA THR A 43 -9.15 -11.95 13.08
C THR A 43 -8.43 -13.30 12.97
N ASN A 44 -7.52 -13.58 13.91
CA ASN A 44 -6.87 -14.88 13.97
C ASN A 44 -7.78 -15.92 14.67
N ALA A 45 -7.28 -17.14 14.82
CA ALA A 45 -8.06 -18.24 15.43
C ALA A 45 -8.47 -17.95 16.88
N GLN A 46 -7.77 -17.07 17.59
CA GLN A 46 -8.08 -16.65 18.94
C GLN A 46 -9.03 -15.44 19.00
N GLY A 47 -9.46 -14.93 17.85
CA GLY A 47 -10.35 -13.77 17.79
C GLY A 47 -9.65 -12.43 17.95
N GLU A 48 -8.31 -12.40 17.87
CA GLU A 48 -7.55 -11.16 18.01
C GLU A 48 -7.57 -10.37 16.68
N THR A 49 -7.66 -9.04 16.80
CA THR A 49 -7.62 -8.14 15.66
C THR A 49 -6.17 -7.87 15.23
N CYS A 50 -5.94 -7.85 13.93
CA CYS A 50 -4.63 -7.49 13.36
C CYS A 50 -4.24 -6.09 13.80
N THR A 51 -3.01 -5.92 14.28
CA THR A 51 -2.51 -4.62 14.76
C THR A 51 -1.49 -3.99 13.83
N ARG A 52 -0.83 -4.76 12.99
CA ARG A 52 0.12 -4.25 11.98
C ARG A 52 0.36 -5.32 10.94
N VAL A 53 0.98 -4.92 9.84
CA VAL A 53 1.36 -5.82 8.76
C VAL A 53 2.81 -5.58 8.35
N THR A 54 3.43 -6.65 7.84
CA THR A 54 4.75 -6.61 7.22
C THR A 54 4.54 -6.81 5.72
N ILE A 55 5.17 -6.00 4.88
CA ILE A 55 5.07 -6.14 3.43
C ILE A 55 6.03 -7.23 2.99
N ASP A 56 5.50 -8.37 2.55
CA ASP A 56 6.30 -9.51 2.11
C ASP A 56 6.63 -9.43 0.62
N GLN A 57 5.70 -9.02 -0.21
CA GLN A 57 5.89 -8.88 -1.65
C GLN A 57 5.05 -7.73 -2.19
N VAL A 58 5.50 -7.13 -3.27
CA VAL A 58 4.74 -6.13 -4.02
C VAL A 58 4.86 -6.40 -5.51
N TRP A 59 3.72 -6.37 -6.20
CA TRP A 59 3.64 -6.34 -7.66
C TRP A 59 3.07 -4.98 -8.04
N TYR A 60 3.70 -4.30 -8.98
CA TYR A 60 3.25 -2.96 -9.33
C TYR A 60 3.38 -2.68 -10.81
N ASP A 61 2.45 -1.86 -11.29
CA ASP A 61 2.46 -1.25 -12.63
C ASP A 61 2.01 0.20 -12.42
N VAL A 62 2.94 1.14 -12.57
CA VAL A 62 2.71 2.55 -12.28
C VAL A 62 3.05 3.35 -13.53
N GLY A 63 2.14 4.19 -13.98
CA GLY A 63 2.31 4.99 -15.18
C GLY A 63 2.18 6.49 -14.91
N GLY A 64 3.24 7.24 -15.14
CA GLY A 64 3.24 8.69 -15.14
C GLY A 64 3.35 9.35 -13.77
N LEU A 65 3.13 8.62 -12.69
CA LEU A 65 3.20 9.16 -11.33
C LEU A 65 4.14 8.34 -10.46
N ARG A 66 4.31 8.79 -9.23
CA ARG A 66 5.03 8.06 -8.18
C ARG A 66 4.06 7.79 -7.05
N ALA A 67 3.97 6.54 -6.62
CA ALA A 67 3.12 6.14 -5.51
C ALA A 67 3.98 5.81 -4.29
N ALA A 68 3.79 6.54 -3.20
CA ALA A 68 4.48 6.29 -1.95
C ALA A 68 3.52 5.59 -0.99
N LEU A 69 3.88 4.38 -0.58
CA LEU A 69 3.18 3.65 0.47
C LEU A 69 3.80 4.05 1.80
N GLU A 70 2.96 4.37 2.77
CA GLU A 70 3.38 4.93 4.04
C GLU A 70 2.78 4.13 5.20
N PHE A 71 3.58 3.88 6.22
CA PHE A 71 3.06 3.37 7.49
C PHE A 71 2.43 4.54 8.25
N ASP A 72 1.16 4.39 8.61
CA ASP A 72 0.40 5.44 9.25
C ASP A 72 0.80 5.63 10.71
N ALA A 73 1.06 6.88 11.07
CA ALA A 73 1.44 7.29 12.43
C ALA A 73 1.20 8.79 12.58
N THR A 74 1.53 9.35 13.73
CA THR A 74 1.49 10.81 13.91
C THR A 74 2.33 11.50 12.83
N SER A 75 3.51 10.96 12.54
CA SER A 75 4.28 11.33 11.34
C SER A 75 4.45 10.05 10.52
N ASN A 76 3.81 9.99 9.35
CA ASN A 76 3.88 8.82 8.50
C ASN A 76 5.31 8.52 8.07
N VAL A 77 5.63 7.24 7.98
CA VAL A 77 6.95 6.77 7.55
C VAL A 77 6.80 6.05 6.21
N VAL A 78 7.52 6.52 5.20
CA VAL A 78 7.48 5.91 3.87
C VAL A 78 7.99 4.47 3.94
N ALA A 79 7.17 3.54 3.49
CA ALA A 79 7.53 2.13 3.40
C ALA A 79 8.16 1.80 2.05
N LEU A 80 7.49 2.18 0.96
CA LEU A 80 7.92 1.91 -0.41
C LEU A 80 7.58 3.09 -1.30
N VAL A 81 8.43 3.38 -2.26
CA VAL A 81 8.14 4.33 -3.33
C VAL A 81 8.17 3.56 -4.65
N LEU A 82 7.06 3.59 -5.36
CA LEU A 82 6.87 2.83 -6.60
C LEU A 82 6.66 3.81 -7.76
N GLY A 83 7.29 3.51 -8.89
CA GLY A 83 7.18 4.35 -10.07
C GLY A 83 8.36 5.30 -10.23
N GLY A 84 8.22 6.26 -11.12
CA GLY A 84 9.29 7.18 -11.46
C GLY A 84 8.75 8.58 -11.69
N SER A 85 9.21 9.21 -12.74
CA SER A 85 8.72 10.52 -13.17
C SER A 85 7.70 10.38 -14.28
N ALA A 86 6.95 11.46 -14.56
CA ALA A 86 6.01 11.50 -15.67
C ALA A 86 6.68 11.15 -17.01
N ALA A 87 7.95 11.49 -17.19
CA ALA A 87 8.69 11.21 -18.41
C ALA A 87 9.08 9.72 -18.55
N ALA A 88 9.05 8.95 -17.48
CA ALA A 88 9.48 7.55 -17.51
C ALA A 88 8.44 6.60 -18.13
N GLY A 89 7.18 7.04 -18.31
CA GLY A 89 6.12 6.16 -18.77
C GLY A 89 5.75 5.11 -17.73
N ASN A 90 5.41 3.91 -18.19
CA ASN A 90 5.04 2.81 -17.29
C ASN A 90 6.27 2.17 -16.66
N VAL A 91 6.19 1.93 -15.36
CA VAL A 91 7.18 1.17 -14.60
C VAL A 91 6.48 -0.02 -13.97
N GLN A 92 6.99 -1.21 -14.23
CA GLN A 92 6.43 -2.46 -13.72
C GLN A 92 7.50 -3.22 -12.97
N GLY A 93 7.08 -3.97 -11.97
CA GLY A 93 8.02 -4.83 -11.27
C GLY A 93 7.37 -5.69 -10.21
N HIS A 94 8.21 -6.55 -9.66
CA HIS A 94 7.87 -7.43 -8.56
C HIS A 94 9.07 -7.47 -7.62
N TRP A 95 8.83 -7.17 -6.35
CA TRP A 95 9.84 -7.28 -5.30
C TRP A 95 9.38 -8.27 -4.25
N ASP A 96 10.24 -9.23 -3.98
CA ASP A 96 10.03 -10.23 -2.92
C ASP A 96 11.01 -9.94 -1.78
N TYR A 97 10.47 -9.53 -0.64
CA TYR A 97 11.26 -9.14 0.54
C TYR A 97 11.38 -10.27 1.58
N ARG A 98 10.83 -11.45 1.29
CA ARG A 98 10.74 -12.54 2.28
C ARG A 98 12.10 -13.08 2.68
N SER A 99 13.12 -12.98 1.82
CA SER A 99 14.45 -13.48 2.12
C SER A 99 15.10 -12.81 3.33
N PHE A 100 14.64 -11.60 3.70
CA PHE A 100 15.13 -10.90 4.89
C PHE A 100 14.00 -10.52 5.86
N GLY A 101 12.86 -11.21 5.79
CA GLY A 101 11.76 -11.05 6.75
C GLY A 101 10.72 -10.00 6.39
N GLY A 102 10.75 -9.44 5.19
CA GLY A 102 9.78 -8.44 4.74
C GLY A 102 10.11 -7.02 5.18
N ILE A 103 9.29 -6.07 4.74
CA ILE A 103 9.40 -4.67 5.13
C ILE A 103 8.51 -4.45 6.35
N LYS A 104 9.12 -4.32 7.52
CA LYS A 104 8.41 -4.17 8.78
C LYS A 104 7.98 -2.73 9.00
N ASN A 105 6.87 -2.57 9.73
CA ASN A 105 6.40 -1.25 10.14
C ASN A 105 7.39 -0.64 11.14
N ASN A 106 8.09 0.40 10.72
CA ASN A 106 9.08 1.10 11.53
C ASN A 106 8.60 2.49 11.95
N ALA A 107 7.29 2.74 11.89
CA ALA A 107 6.73 4.00 12.35
C ALA A 107 6.83 4.13 13.87
N GLY A 108 6.81 5.35 14.35
CA GLY A 108 6.97 5.67 15.76
C GLY A 108 5.65 6.01 16.44
N SER A 109 5.63 7.13 17.16
CA SER A 109 4.46 7.57 17.95
C SER A 109 3.20 7.68 17.11
N GLY A 110 2.08 7.21 17.65
CA GLY A 110 0.79 7.27 16.99
C GLY A 110 0.58 6.21 15.92
N ILE A 111 1.38 5.17 15.91
CA ILE A 111 1.26 4.07 14.95
C ILE A 111 -0.12 3.44 15.03
N THR A 112 -0.77 3.30 13.88
CA THR A 112 -2.08 2.62 13.77
C THR A 112 -1.96 1.21 13.21
N GLY A 113 -0.85 0.90 12.55
CA GLY A 113 -0.65 -0.35 11.83
C GLY A 113 -1.14 -0.29 10.38
N ASP A 114 -1.85 0.75 10.01
CA ASP A 114 -2.43 0.91 8.67
C ASP A 114 -1.36 1.32 7.65
N ILE A 115 -1.69 1.15 6.37
CA ILE A 115 -0.88 1.63 5.26
C ILE A 115 -1.67 2.67 4.48
N ASP A 116 -1.08 3.85 4.33
CA ASP A 116 -1.61 4.95 3.55
C ASP A 116 -0.85 5.08 2.23
N LEU A 117 -1.40 5.83 1.30
CA LEU A 117 -0.77 6.08 0.01
C LEU A 117 -0.86 7.54 -0.38
N THR A 118 0.27 8.07 -0.89
CA THR A 118 0.35 9.41 -1.45
C THR A 118 0.89 9.32 -2.87
N THR A 119 0.26 10.01 -3.82
CA THR A 119 0.77 10.12 -5.19
C THR A 119 1.54 11.42 -5.37
N HIS A 120 2.59 11.37 -6.18
CA HIS A 120 3.42 12.53 -6.53
C HIS A 120 3.57 12.62 -8.04
N GLY A 121 3.62 13.86 -8.56
CA GLY A 121 3.80 14.09 -9.99
C GLY A 121 2.65 13.61 -10.85
N HIS A 122 1.48 13.43 -10.26
CA HIS A 122 0.29 12.93 -10.94
C HIS A 122 -0.32 13.99 -11.86
N THR A 123 -0.80 13.52 -13.01
CA THR A 123 -1.61 14.30 -13.94
C THR A 123 -2.79 13.44 -14.38
N ALA A 124 -3.73 14.02 -15.12
CA ALA A 124 -4.87 13.26 -15.62
C ALA A 124 -4.39 12.08 -16.47
N HIS A 125 -5.03 10.93 -16.30
CA HIS A 125 -4.78 9.64 -16.97
C HIS A 125 -3.56 8.87 -16.45
N ASP A 126 -2.80 9.41 -15.51
CA ASP A 126 -1.80 8.61 -14.81
C ASP A 126 -2.50 7.53 -13.99
N HIS A 127 -1.81 6.43 -13.73
CA HIS A 127 -2.45 5.29 -13.10
C HIS A 127 -1.47 4.44 -12.30
N TYR A 128 -2.02 3.62 -11.41
CA TYR A 128 -1.27 2.52 -10.81
C TYR A 128 -2.15 1.30 -10.58
N THR A 129 -1.53 0.14 -10.61
CA THR A 129 -2.06 -1.10 -10.07
C THR A 129 -1.00 -1.66 -9.14
N ILE A 130 -1.33 -1.84 -7.88
CA ILE A 130 -0.40 -2.32 -6.86
C ILE A 130 -1.06 -3.50 -6.16
N VAL A 131 -0.34 -4.62 -6.06
CA VAL A 131 -0.78 -5.78 -5.29
C VAL A 131 0.22 -5.99 -4.16
N LEU A 132 -0.27 -6.00 -2.93
CA LEU A 132 0.55 -6.18 -1.74
C LEU A 132 0.25 -7.53 -1.11
N GLU A 133 1.30 -8.31 -0.84
CA GLU A 133 1.20 -9.47 0.04
C GLU A 133 1.69 -9.05 1.42
N LEU A 134 0.82 -9.16 2.39
CA LEU A 134 1.04 -8.66 3.74
C LEU A 134 0.99 -9.83 4.73
N ARG A 135 1.92 -9.84 5.68
CA ARG A 135 1.91 -10.79 6.79
C ARG A 135 1.40 -10.07 8.02
N LYS A 136 0.40 -10.65 8.65
CA LYS A 136 -0.29 -10.05 9.79
C LYS A 136 0.45 -10.27 11.10
N SER A 137 0.34 -9.29 12.00
CA SER A 137 0.78 -9.40 13.41
C SER A 137 -0.37 -8.99 14.34
N TYR A 138 -0.42 -9.62 15.49
CA TYR A 138 -1.52 -9.46 16.45
C TYR A 138 -1.04 -9.00 17.82
#